data_050d81c028220a78721c1fca8a62c2e7
#
_entry.id   050d81c028220a78721c1fca8a62c2e7
#
_cell.length_a   1.000
_cell.length_b   1.000
_cell.length_c   1.000
_cell.angle_alpha   90.00
_cell.angle_beta   90.00
_cell.angle_gamma   90.00
#
_symmetry.space_group_name_H-M   'P 1'
#
loop_
_entity.id
_entity.type
_entity.pdbx_description
1 polymer ?
#
loop_
_entity_poly.entity_id
_entity_poly.type
_entity_poly.pdbx_seq_one_letter_code
_entity_poly.pdbx_strand_id
1 'polypeptide(L)'
;MRLRTGVIAIIAAALVGTGGLAFSRTSHDARAPLAQALDLMPPETRVAGFTDWAQIRSTLDLGRVTTATDRGTLVSGAFERDLSARSILESFTPTMVAKYGWSIADLRWEIYGQASMGAVLAAGMNDDLKAAKVKSDLRKLGYVETDGSWSLGIDQLAFVAPGLPGTLANIAVLGNERLILASDSATYLGGVLAMHREHDKSLAAVTAVRETATPLLGAQSAAIQVKNDACKSTGLAGETAEVQAQGRNTVKPLGTLVAVEYGARAIFDRAGDQRLRFSMTFGSAAAATRQLKLRSALSTGPFVGRIGQVGDVLTLTSAHTTGSNATLDFAVDPNKGSFMDGEGPLLFAACSS
;
A
#
# COMPACT_ATOMS: atom_id res chain seq x y z
N MET A 1 20.27 42.17 -64.87
CA MET A 1 19.73 41.42 -66.04
C MET A 1 19.47 39.95 -65.61
N ARG A 2 18.18 39.64 -65.57
CA ARG A 2 17.50 38.30 -65.44
C ARG A 2 18.04 37.20 -64.53
N LEU A 3 17.26 37.03 -63.44
CA LEU A 3 17.11 35.80 -62.64
C LEU A 3 16.90 34.54 -63.44
N ARG A 4 17.35 33.39 -62.91
CA ARG A 4 16.59 32.14 -62.98
C ARG A 4 16.82 31.28 -61.73
N THR A 5 15.71 31.05 -61.05
CA THR A 5 15.47 30.17 -59.93
C THR A 5 15.67 28.69 -60.34
N GLY A 6 16.37 27.92 -59.55
CA GLY A 6 16.45 26.46 -59.67
C GLY A 6 16.11 25.79 -58.38
N VAL A 7 14.94 25.13 -58.31
CA VAL A 7 14.47 24.30 -57.22
C VAL A 7 15.14 22.94 -57.32
N ILE A 8 15.88 22.52 -56.29
CA ILE A 8 16.41 21.16 -56.15
C ILE A 8 15.53 20.43 -55.14
N ALA A 9 14.79 19.44 -55.64
CA ALA A 9 14.04 18.52 -54.82
C ALA A 9 14.99 17.40 -54.36
N ILE A 10 15.18 17.24 -53.04
CA ILE A 10 15.92 16.13 -52.46
C ILE A 10 14.91 15.05 -52.11
N ILE A 11 14.98 13.93 -52.78
CA ILE A 11 14.26 12.69 -52.49
C ILE A 11 15.06 11.96 -51.42
N ALA A 12 14.52 11.88 -50.21
CA ALA A 12 15.04 11.04 -49.15
C ALA A 12 14.47 9.61 -49.29
N ALA A 13 15.31 8.66 -49.67
CA ALA A 13 14.97 7.24 -49.70
C ALA A 13 15.01 6.68 -48.28
N ALA A 14 13.87 6.29 -47.74
CA ALA A 14 13.75 5.57 -46.45
C ALA A 14 14.14 4.09 -46.68
N LEU A 15 15.26 3.67 -46.10
CA LEU A 15 15.62 2.26 -45.96
C LEU A 15 14.88 1.69 -44.76
N VAL A 16 13.87 0.87 -45.03
CA VAL A 16 13.20 0.04 -44.04
C VAL A 16 14.10 -1.17 -43.75
N GLY A 17 14.85 -1.09 -42.66
CA GLY A 17 15.58 -2.21 -42.09
C GLY A 17 14.64 -3.01 -41.17
N THR A 18 14.09 -4.13 -41.66
CA THR A 18 13.38 -5.12 -40.84
C THR A 18 14.37 -5.92 -40.03
N GLY A 19 14.76 -5.42 -38.86
CA GLY A 19 15.45 -6.17 -37.81
C GLY A 19 14.46 -6.48 -36.71
N GLY A 20 13.70 -7.57 -36.85
CA GLY A 20 12.80 -8.06 -35.82
C GLY A 20 13.58 -8.63 -34.64
N LEU A 21 13.87 -7.82 -33.62
CA LEU A 21 14.15 -8.31 -32.29
C LEU A 21 12.79 -8.56 -31.62
N ALA A 22 12.33 -9.81 -31.69
CA ALA A 22 11.23 -10.30 -30.88
C ALA A 22 11.70 -10.30 -29.43
N PHE A 23 11.53 -9.17 -28.73
CA PHE A 23 11.45 -9.17 -27.30
C PHE A 23 10.15 -9.86 -26.95
N SER A 24 10.22 -11.13 -26.55
CA SER A 24 9.14 -11.79 -25.82
C SER A 24 9.00 -11.06 -24.47
N ARG A 25 8.22 -9.98 -24.48
CA ARG A 25 7.69 -9.42 -23.26
C ARG A 25 6.75 -10.48 -22.69
N THR A 26 7.22 -11.24 -21.71
CA THR A 26 6.31 -11.77 -20.72
C THR A 26 5.54 -10.55 -20.22
N SER A 27 4.27 -10.50 -20.51
CA SER A 27 3.38 -9.39 -20.13
C SER A 27 3.23 -9.39 -18.61
N HIS A 28 4.19 -8.81 -17.91
CA HIS A 28 3.97 -8.33 -16.55
C HIS A 28 2.97 -7.19 -16.70
N ASP A 29 1.85 -7.30 -16.01
CA ASP A 29 0.83 -6.27 -15.97
C ASP A 29 1.51 -4.91 -15.73
N ALA A 30 1.43 -3.99 -16.69
CA ALA A 30 2.09 -2.68 -16.64
C ALA A 30 1.45 -1.71 -15.62
N ARG A 31 0.37 -2.16 -14.92
CA ARG A 31 -0.28 -1.37 -13.87
C ARG A 31 0.64 -1.21 -12.66
N ALA A 32 0.45 -0.10 -11.92
CA ALA A 32 1.17 0.14 -10.67
C ALA A 32 0.93 -1.01 -9.66
N PRO A 33 1.95 -1.43 -8.87
CA PRO A 33 1.84 -2.55 -7.94
C PRO A 33 0.68 -2.45 -6.95
N LEU A 34 0.37 -1.26 -6.42
CA LEU A 34 -0.80 -1.04 -5.56
C LEU A 34 -2.12 -1.37 -6.28
N ALA A 35 -2.26 -1.00 -7.55
CA ALA A 35 -3.47 -1.32 -8.32
C ALA A 35 -3.61 -2.83 -8.55
N GLN A 36 -2.51 -3.53 -8.89
CA GLN A 36 -2.50 -5.00 -8.99
C GLN A 36 -2.87 -5.66 -7.67
N ALA A 37 -2.33 -5.16 -6.55
CA ALA A 37 -2.59 -5.68 -5.23
C ALA A 37 -4.05 -5.53 -4.80
N LEU A 38 -4.68 -4.39 -5.10
CA LEU A 38 -6.09 -4.14 -4.80
C LEU A 38 -7.05 -5.02 -5.62
N ASP A 39 -6.63 -5.48 -6.80
CA ASP A 39 -7.41 -6.45 -7.59
C ASP A 39 -7.49 -7.85 -6.93
N LEU A 40 -6.60 -8.15 -6.00
CA LEU A 40 -6.59 -9.41 -5.25
C LEU A 40 -7.34 -9.33 -3.92
N MET A 41 -7.81 -8.15 -3.55
CA MET A 41 -8.55 -7.94 -2.30
C MET A 41 -10.05 -8.07 -2.56
N PRO A 42 -10.79 -8.84 -1.73
CA PRO A 42 -12.24 -8.88 -1.79
C PRO A 42 -12.88 -7.50 -1.59
N PRO A 43 -14.03 -7.22 -2.23
CA PRO A 43 -14.66 -5.90 -2.18
C PRO A 43 -15.14 -5.49 -0.78
N GLU A 44 -15.37 -6.45 0.12
CA GLU A 44 -15.74 -6.23 1.52
C GLU A 44 -14.55 -5.94 2.45
N THR A 45 -13.33 -5.85 1.91
CA THR A 45 -12.13 -5.50 2.67
C THR A 45 -12.30 -4.11 3.31
N ARG A 46 -12.12 -4.05 4.63
CA ARG A 46 -12.31 -2.84 5.43
C ARG A 46 -11.03 -2.06 5.65
N VAL A 47 -9.93 -2.79 5.78
CA VAL A 47 -8.58 -2.25 5.95
C VAL A 47 -7.66 -2.98 4.98
N ALA A 48 -6.92 -2.24 4.18
CA ALA A 48 -5.86 -2.78 3.32
C ALA A 48 -4.54 -2.06 3.60
N GLY A 49 -3.49 -2.82 3.90
CA GLY A 49 -2.12 -2.32 4.09
C GLY A 49 -1.22 -2.85 2.98
N PHE A 50 -0.55 -1.96 2.26
CA PHE A 50 0.31 -2.27 1.12
C PHE A 50 1.75 -1.85 1.37
N THR A 51 2.72 -2.66 0.90
CA THR A 51 4.15 -2.36 0.94
C THR A 51 4.81 -2.79 -0.37
N ASP A 52 5.51 -1.85 -1.04
CA ASP A 52 6.28 -2.11 -2.27
C ASP A 52 7.74 -2.39 -1.94
N TRP A 53 8.07 -3.65 -1.75
CA TRP A 53 9.42 -4.09 -1.41
C TRP A 53 10.43 -3.86 -2.52
N ALA A 54 10.01 -3.91 -3.79
CA ALA A 54 10.90 -3.63 -4.91
C ALA A 54 11.32 -2.15 -4.92
N GLN A 55 10.36 -1.25 -4.68
CA GLN A 55 10.64 0.17 -4.62
C GLN A 55 11.44 0.54 -3.36
N ILE A 56 11.15 -0.08 -2.21
CA ILE A 56 11.93 0.12 -0.96
C ILE A 56 13.38 -0.27 -1.18
N ARG A 57 13.67 -1.45 -1.77
CA ARG A 57 15.04 -1.83 -2.10
C ARG A 57 15.73 -0.80 -2.98
N SER A 58 15.03 -0.29 -3.99
CA SER A 58 15.57 0.76 -4.87
C SER A 58 15.85 2.07 -4.13
N THR A 59 14.96 2.47 -3.21
CA THR A 59 15.12 3.68 -2.38
C THR A 59 16.30 3.58 -1.42
N LEU A 60 16.62 2.36 -0.96
CA LEU A 60 17.75 2.08 -0.06
C LEU A 60 19.05 1.73 -0.80
N ASP A 61 19.08 1.89 -2.14
CA ASP A 61 20.20 1.51 -3.00
C ASP A 61 20.63 0.05 -2.83
N LEU A 62 19.70 -0.81 -2.42
CA LEU A 62 19.89 -2.24 -2.30
C LEU A 62 19.58 -2.92 -3.63
N GLY A 63 20.56 -3.54 -4.21
CA GLY A 63 20.37 -4.40 -5.37
C GLY A 63 19.68 -5.71 -5.00
N ARG A 64 20.31 -6.83 -5.36
CA ARG A 64 19.83 -8.16 -4.96
C ARG A 64 20.16 -8.43 -3.48
N VAL A 65 19.16 -8.60 -2.65
CA VAL A 65 19.29 -8.88 -1.21
C VAL A 65 19.43 -10.39 -0.99
N THR A 66 20.66 -10.87 -0.78
CA THR A 66 20.94 -12.31 -0.64
C THR A 66 21.58 -12.68 0.70
N THR A 67 22.32 -11.79 1.30
CA THR A 67 23.02 -12.05 2.56
C THR A 67 22.15 -11.69 3.78
N ALA A 68 22.54 -12.18 4.96
CA ALA A 68 21.88 -11.80 6.21
C ALA A 68 22.07 -10.30 6.51
N THR A 69 23.23 -9.75 6.18
CA THR A 69 23.54 -8.33 6.34
C THR A 69 22.63 -7.47 5.46
N ASP A 70 22.50 -7.79 4.17
CA ASP A 70 21.62 -7.04 3.26
C ASP A 70 20.15 -7.07 3.73
N ARG A 71 19.69 -8.22 4.22
CA ARG A 71 18.35 -8.34 4.80
C ARG A 71 18.19 -7.48 6.06
N GLY A 72 19.19 -7.44 6.92
CA GLY A 72 19.22 -6.54 8.08
C GLY A 72 19.12 -5.08 7.67
N THR A 73 19.90 -4.67 6.66
CA THR A 73 19.86 -3.30 6.10
C THR A 73 18.50 -2.98 5.47
N LEU A 74 17.88 -3.94 4.77
CA LEU A 74 16.54 -3.76 4.21
C LEU A 74 15.49 -3.52 5.31
N VAL A 75 15.49 -4.36 6.36
CA VAL A 75 14.55 -4.25 7.48
C VAL A 75 14.75 -2.93 8.23
N SER A 76 15.98 -2.65 8.70
CA SER A 76 16.25 -1.42 9.47
C SER A 76 16.02 -0.15 8.65
N GLY A 77 16.49 -0.10 7.41
CA GLY A 77 16.32 1.08 6.57
C GLY A 77 14.86 1.34 6.17
N ALA A 78 14.06 0.28 5.97
CA ALA A 78 12.63 0.41 5.73
C ALA A 78 11.89 0.89 6.98
N PHE A 79 12.22 0.35 8.15
CA PHE A 79 11.63 0.72 9.43
C PHE A 79 11.95 2.18 9.81
N GLU A 80 13.22 2.58 9.76
CA GLU A 80 13.67 3.92 10.12
C GLU A 80 13.02 5.03 9.27
N ARG A 81 12.58 4.69 8.06
CA ARG A 81 11.91 5.60 7.12
C ARG A 81 10.40 5.40 7.05
N ASP A 82 9.80 4.63 7.95
CA ASP A 82 8.35 4.34 7.98
C ASP A 82 7.80 3.66 6.70
N LEU A 83 8.69 3.07 5.88
CA LEU A 83 8.34 2.47 4.58
C LEU A 83 7.74 1.07 4.71
N SER A 84 8.03 0.34 5.79
CA SER A 84 7.54 -1.01 6.06
C SER A 84 6.35 -1.07 7.03
N ALA A 85 5.85 0.08 7.48
CA ALA A 85 4.81 0.20 8.50
C ALA A 85 3.51 -0.57 8.20
N ARG A 86 3.25 -0.94 6.95
CA ARG A 86 2.08 -1.74 6.54
C ARG A 86 2.39 -3.18 6.20
N SER A 87 3.65 -3.60 6.37
CA SER A 87 4.03 -5.00 6.23
C SER A 87 3.62 -5.82 7.44
N ILE A 88 3.05 -7.00 7.20
CA ILE A 88 2.83 -7.98 8.26
C ILE A 88 3.94 -9.03 8.31
N LEU A 89 4.86 -9.05 7.35
CA LEU A 89 5.95 -10.03 7.25
C LEU A 89 7.31 -9.48 7.67
N GLU A 90 7.47 -8.16 7.72
CA GLU A 90 8.79 -7.51 7.95
C GLU A 90 9.47 -8.00 9.23
N SER A 91 8.77 -7.94 10.37
CA SER A 91 9.29 -8.35 11.68
C SER A 91 9.60 -9.86 11.76
N PHE A 92 9.04 -10.66 10.86
CA PHE A 92 9.27 -12.10 10.76
C PHE A 92 10.35 -12.47 9.74
N THR A 93 11.05 -11.52 9.15
CA THR A 93 12.06 -11.78 8.09
C THR A 93 13.07 -12.87 8.48
N PRO A 94 13.70 -12.88 9.66
CA PRO A 94 14.62 -13.98 10.05
C PRO A 94 13.93 -15.33 10.11
N THR A 95 12.73 -15.39 10.67
CA THR A 95 11.93 -16.62 10.78
C THR A 95 11.51 -17.14 9.41
N MET A 96 11.05 -16.25 8.53
CA MET A 96 10.66 -16.60 7.16
C MET A 96 11.83 -17.20 6.39
N VAL A 97 13.02 -16.60 6.47
CA VAL A 97 14.23 -17.17 5.85
C VAL A 97 14.55 -18.55 6.41
N ALA A 98 14.55 -18.69 7.74
CA ALA A 98 14.96 -19.93 8.40
C ALA A 98 13.97 -21.08 8.21
N LYS A 99 12.68 -20.80 8.17
CA LYS A 99 11.60 -21.80 8.13
C LYS A 99 11.01 -21.96 6.73
N TYR A 100 10.62 -20.86 6.09
CA TYR A 100 9.94 -20.88 4.79
C TYR A 100 10.91 -20.80 3.61
N GLY A 101 12.19 -20.49 3.85
CA GLY A 101 13.21 -20.36 2.80
C GLY A 101 13.04 -19.16 1.87
N TRP A 102 12.19 -18.20 2.23
CA TRP A 102 11.99 -16.90 1.57
C TRP A 102 11.57 -15.85 2.60
N SER A 103 11.58 -14.57 2.22
CA SER A 103 11.21 -13.43 3.07
C SER A 103 10.76 -12.23 2.24
N ILE A 104 10.58 -11.09 2.88
CA ILE A 104 10.28 -9.81 2.20
C ILE A 104 11.33 -9.44 1.13
N ALA A 105 12.57 -9.90 1.28
CA ALA A 105 13.63 -9.70 0.29
C ALA A 105 13.32 -10.36 -1.06
N ASP A 106 12.50 -11.40 -1.04
CA ASP A 106 12.12 -12.20 -2.20
C ASP A 106 10.78 -11.77 -2.81
N LEU A 107 10.15 -10.72 -2.27
CA LEU A 107 8.89 -10.17 -2.72
C LEU A 107 9.09 -8.89 -3.56
N ARG A 108 8.22 -8.67 -4.52
CA ARG A 108 8.08 -7.37 -5.18
C ARG A 108 7.25 -6.42 -4.33
N TRP A 109 6.13 -6.91 -3.83
CA TRP A 109 5.19 -6.19 -2.99
C TRP A 109 4.38 -7.17 -2.15
N GLU A 110 3.75 -6.66 -1.10
CA GLU A 110 2.72 -7.36 -0.35
C GLU A 110 1.54 -6.44 -0.07
N ILE A 111 0.35 -7.02 0.09
CA ILE A 111 -0.85 -6.37 0.59
C ILE A 111 -1.54 -7.28 1.59
N TYR A 112 -1.91 -6.74 2.73
CA TYR A 112 -2.73 -7.40 3.73
C TYR A 112 -4.09 -6.75 3.77
N GLY A 113 -5.16 -7.53 3.57
CA GLY A 113 -6.54 -7.09 3.64
C GLY A 113 -7.28 -7.75 4.79
N GLN A 114 -8.04 -6.98 5.55
CA GLN A 114 -8.89 -7.46 6.63
C GLN A 114 -10.35 -7.15 6.36
N ALA A 115 -11.21 -8.17 6.46
CA ALA A 115 -12.66 -8.10 6.40
C ALA A 115 -13.29 -8.70 7.65
N SER A 116 -14.63 -8.67 7.76
CA SER A 116 -15.33 -9.31 8.90
C SER A 116 -15.26 -10.84 8.86
N MET A 117 -15.08 -11.43 7.68
CA MET A 117 -15.09 -12.88 7.46
C MET A 117 -13.69 -13.53 7.49
N GLY A 118 -12.62 -12.74 7.50
CA GLY A 118 -11.26 -13.23 7.50
C GLY A 118 -10.26 -12.17 7.05
N ALA A 119 -9.01 -12.57 7.02
CA ALA A 119 -7.92 -11.75 6.52
C ALA A 119 -7.21 -12.46 5.37
N VAL A 120 -6.69 -11.69 4.41
CA VAL A 120 -5.91 -12.20 3.29
C VAL A 120 -4.62 -11.42 3.15
N LEU A 121 -3.52 -12.14 2.94
CA LEU A 121 -2.24 -11.63 2.48
C LEU A 121 -2.08 -12.02 1.02
N ALA A 122 -1.78 -11.06 0.16
CA ALA A 122 -1.30 -11.32 -1.19
C ALA A 122 0.11 -10.77 -1.35
N ALA A 123 1.00 -11.53 -1.99
CA ALA A 123 2.38 -11.13 -2.20
C ALA A 123 2.85 -11.48 -3.63
N GLY A 124 3.42 -10.49 -4.31
CA GLY A 124 4.07 -10.67 -5.61
C GLY A 124 5.49 -11.18 -5.43
N MET A 125 5.80 -12.37 -5.96
CA MET A 125 7.16 -12.93 -5.93
C MET A 125 8.10 -12.16 -6.89
N ASN A 126 9.35 -11.96 -6.49
CA ASN A 126 10.40 -11.46 -7.38
C ASN A 126 10.86 -12.56 -8.37
N ASP A 127 11.76 -12.22 -9.29
CA ASP A 127 12.19 -13.14 -10.36
C ASP A 127 13.01 -14.33 -9.86
N ASP A 128 13.59 -14.22 -8.69
CA ASP A 128 14.44 -15.25 -8.10
C ASP A 128 13.65 -16.29 -7.31
N LEU A 129 12.54 -15.90 -6.69
CA LEU A 129 11.69 -16.80 -5.93
C LEU A 129 10.89 -17.72 -6.84
N LYS A 130 11.16 -19.01 -6.78
CA LYS A 130 10.49 -20.02 -7.61
C LYS A 130 9.33 -20.68 -6.85
N ALA A 131 8.16 -20.72 -7.46
CA ALA A 131 6.97 -21.35 -6.89
C ALA A 131 7.21 -22.80 -6.45
N ALA A 132 7.98 -23.57 -7.23
CA ALA A 132 8.33 -24.95 -6.88
C ALA A 132 9.13 -25.04 -5.56
N LYS A 133 10.02 -24.07 -5.31
CA LYS A 133 10.77 -23.97 -4.05
C LYS A 133 9.83 -23.69 -2.88
N VAL A 134 8.94 -22.68 -3.03
CA VAL A 134 7.97 -22.33 -2.00
C VAL A 134 7.11 -23.55 -1.64
N LYS A 135 6.53 -24.24 -2.63
CA LYS A 135 5.73 -25.45 -2.42
C LYS A 135 6.52 -26.58 -1.74
N SER A 136 7.79 -26.77 -2.13
CA SER A 136 8.67 -27.76 -1.49
C SER A 136 8.93 -27.45 -0.02
N ASP A 137 9.13 -26.18 0.32
CA ASP A 137 9.41 -25.76 1.69
C ASP A 137 8.15 -25.82 2.55
N LEU A 138 6.96 -25.50 2.03
CA LEU A 138 5.69 -25.70 2.71
C LEU A 138 5.47 -27.17 3.07
N ARG A 139 5.77 -28.10 2.13
CA ARG A 139 5.67 -29.55 2.40
C ARG A 139 6.60 -29.99 3.53
N LYS A 140 7.83 -29.47 3.57
CA LYS A 140 8.79 -29.78 4.67
C LYS A 140 8.32 -29.25 6.02
N LEU A 141 7.56 -28.15 6.05
CA LEU A 141 6.96 -27.58 7.25
C LEU A 141 5.72 -28.34 7.74
N GLY A 142 5.26 -29.34 6.98
CA GLY A 142 4.09 -30.13 7.34
C GLY A 142 2.76 -29.62 6.79
N TYR A 143 2.78 -28.64 5.89
CA TYR A 143 1.56 -28.23 5.20
C TYR A 143 1.05 -29.36 4.31
N VAL A 144 -0.27 -29.55 4.32
CA VAL A 144 -0.96 -30.53 3.48
C VAL A 144 -1.60 -29.80 2.29
N GLU A 145 -1.31 -30.31 1.09
CA GLU A 145 -1.88 -29.75 -0.15
C GLU A 145 -3.25 -30.34 -0.42
N THR A 146 -4.24 -29.50 -0.62
CA THR A 146 -5.61 -29.86 -1.03
C THR A 146 -6.08 -28.83 -2.06
N ASP A 147 -6.48 -29.30 -3.25
CA ASP A 147 -7.01 -28.47 -4.34
C ASP A 147 -6.14 -27.24 -4.70
N GLY A 148 -4.80 -27.41 -4.61
CA GLY A 148 -3.83 -26.38 -4.93
C GLY A 148 -3.59 -25.34 -3.81
N SER A 149 -4.23 -25.53 -2.66
CA SER A 149 -3.99 -24.77 -1.43
C SER A 149 -3.25 -25.63 -0.41
N TRP A 150 -2.38 -24.99 0.37
CA TRP A 150 -1.54 -25.62 1.40
C TRP A 150 -2.06 -25.17 2.77
N SER A 151 -2.46 -26.11 3.62
CA SER A 151 -3.02 -25.80 4.93
C SER A 151 -2.18 -26.41 6.06
N LEU A 152 -2.03 -25.65 7.13
CA LEU A 152 -1.44 -26.04 8.40
C LEU A 152 -2.40 -25.56 9.51
N GLY A 153 -2.67 -26.41 10.51
CA GLY A 153 -3.50 -25.99 11.64
C GLY A 153 -2.91 -24.77 12.36
N ILE A 154 -3.76 -23.89 12.86
CA ILE A 154 -3.30 -22.66 13.53
C ILE A 154 -2.39 -22.96 14.73
N ASP A 155 -2.70 -24.02 15.49
CA ASP A 155 -1.86 -24.48 16.60
C ASP A 155 -0.51 -24.99 16.11
N GLN A 156 -0.48 -25.66 14.95
CA GLN A 156 0.76 -26.16 14.33
C GLN A 156 1.61 -25.01 13.81
N LEU A 157 0.98 -23.92 13.31
CA LEU A 157 1.68 -22.70 12.89
C LEU A 157 2.47 -22.09 14.05
N ALA A 158 1.92 -22.10 15.28
CA ALA A 158 2.61 -21.63 16.47
C ALA A 158 3.85 -22.47 16.83
N PHE A 159 3.88 -23.78 16.46
CA PHE A 159 5.07 -24.62 16.61
C PHE A 159 6.13 -24.36 15.53
N VAL A 160 5.75 -23.88 14.33
CA VAL A 160 6.74 -23.44 13.33
C VAL A 160 7.53 -22.26 13.88
N ALA A 161 6.82 -21.22 14.35
CA ALA A 161 7.38 -20.16 15.18
C ALA A 161 6.25 -19.39 15.90
N PRO A 162 6.43 -19.06 17.18
CA PRO A 162 5.46 -18.25 17.92
C PRO A 162 5.25 -16.88 17.28
N GLY A 163 4.01 -16.43 17.24
CA GLY A 163 3.63 -15.10 16.80
C GLY A 163 3.55 -14.90 15.28
N LEU A 164 3.81 -15.93 14.46
CA LEU A 164 3.60 -15.83 13.00
C LEU A 164 2.17 -15.39 12.68
N PRO A 165 1.99 -14.56 11.62
CA PRO A 165 0.66 -14.13 11.19
C PRO A 165 -0.24 -15.32 10.91
N GLY A 166 -1.45 -15.31 11.48
CA GLY A 166 -2.43 -16.40 11.29
C GLY A 166 -2.79 -16.62 9.82
N THR A 167 -2.63 -15.62 8.97
CA THR A 167 -2.81 -15.74 7.52
C THR A 167 -1.89 -16.78 6.89
N LEU A 168 -0.75 -17.10 7.49
CA LEU A 168 0.12 -18.16 6.98
C LEU A 168 -0.43 -19.57 7.23
N ALA A 169 -1.56 -19.74 7.93
CA ALA A 169 -2.18 -21.05 8.14
C ALA A 169 -2.66 -21.70 6.84
N ASN A 170 -3.10 -20.93 5.86
CA ASN A 170 -3.55 -21.43 4.56
C ASN A 170 -2.90 -20.62 3.44
N ILE A 171 -2.20 -21.29 2.53
CA ILE A 171 -1.37 -20.65 1.49
C ILE A 171 -1.70 -21.26 0.12
N ALA A 172 -1.89 -20.42 -0.90
CA ALA A 172 -1.93 -20.81 -2.30
C ALA A 172 -0.75 -20.18 -3.05
N VAL A 173 -0.08 -20.96 -3.90
CA VAL A 173 1.08 -20.52 -4.68
C VAL A 173 0.74 -20.59 -6.17
N LEU A 174 0.45 -19.43 -6.77
CA LEU A 174 0.08 -19.25 -8.17
C LEU A 174 1.35 -18.98 -8.99
N GLY A 175 2.01 -20.06 -9.42
CA GLY A 175 3.36 -19.99 -10.01
C GLY A 175 3.43 -19.18 -11.32
N ASN A 176 2.44 -19.32 -12.20
CA ASN A 176 2.38 -18.62 -13.49
C ASN A 176 2.21 -17.12 -13.32
N GLU A 177 1.50 -16.69 -12.29
CA GLU A 177 1.22 -15.30 -11.95
C GLU A 177 2.26 -14.71 -11.00
N ARG A 178 3.11 -15.59 -10.42
CA ARG A 178 4.13 -15.22 -9.43
C ARG A 178 3.51 -14.58 -8.19
N LEU A 179 2.45 -15.19 -7.70
CA LEU A 179 1.71 -14.74 -6.53
C LEU A 179 1.71 -15.80 -5.43
N ILE A 180 1.73 -15.33 -4.20
CA ILE A 180 1.40 -16.07 -2.99
C ILE A 180 0.14 -15.41 -2.43
N LEU A 181 -0.92 -16.19 -2.21
CA LEU A 181 -2.12 -15.79 -1.47
C LEU A 181 -2.16 -16.59 -0.18
N ALA A 182 -2.49 -15.94 0.93
CA ALA A 182 -2.55 -16.62 2.21
C ALA A 182 -3.68 -16.04 3.07
N SER A 183 -4.31 -16.88 3.92
CA SER A 183 -5.42 -16.48 4.77
C SER A 183 -5.44 -17.27 6.09
N ASP A 184 -5.98 -16.65 7.13
CA ASP A 184 -6.30 -17.27 8.41
C ASP A 184 -7.44 -18.31 8.31
N SER A 185 -8.20 -18.29 7.20
CA SER A 185 -9.33 -19.18 6.93
C SER A 185 -9.19 -19.83 5.55
N ALA A 186 -9.23 -21.18 5.50
CA ALA A 186 -9.23 -21.93 4.25
C ALA A 186 -10.43 -21.58 3.37
N THR A 187 -11.60 -21.43 3.98
CA THR A 187 -12.84 -21.05 3.28
C THR A 187 -12.73 -19.65 2.68
N TYR A 188 -12.17 -18.69 3.44
CA TYR A 188 -11.98 -17.32 2.92
C TYR A 188 -10.95 -17.29 1.79
N LEU A 189 -9.83 -18.01 1.92
CA LEU A 189 -8.86 -18.18 0.84
C LEU A 189 -9.49 -18.79 -0.42
N GLY A 190 -10.34 -19.80 -0.26
CA GLY A 190 -11.09 -20.41 -1.37
C GLY A 190 -11.97 -19.40 -2.10
N GLY A 191 -12.66 -18.52 -1.38
CA GLY A 191 -13.46 -17.42 -1.95
C GLY A 191 -12.59 -16.40 -2.71
N VAL A 192 -11.43 -16.01 -2.16
CA VAL A 192 -10.46 -15.11 -2.83
C VAL A 192 -9.94 -15.74 -4.12
N LEU A 193 -9.59 -17.02 -4.09
CA LEU A 193 -9.12 -17.75 -5.28
C LEU A 193 -10.22 -17.87 -6.35
N ALA A 194 -11.48 -18.08 -5.97
CA ALA A 194 -12.60 -18.10 -6.89
C ALA A 194 -12.81 -16.72 -7.53
N MET A 195 -12.89 -15.66 -6.72
CA MET A 195 -12.99 -14.27 -7.17
C MET A 195 -11.90 -13.94 -8.21
N HIS A 196 -10.64 -14.31 -7.91
CA HIS A 196 -9.51 -14.05 -8.78
C HIS A 196 -9.59 -14.81 -10.11
N ARG A 197 -9.96 -16.11 -10.09
CA ARG A 197 -10.10 -16.94 -11.31
C ARG A 197 -11.27 -16.51 -12.20
N GLU A 198 -12.37 -16.10 -11.60
CA GLU A 198 -13.61 -15.72 -12.28
C GLU A 198 -13.59 -14.25 -12.71
N HIS A 199 -12.52 -13.51 -12.36
CA HIS A 199 -12.39 -12.07 -12.60
C HIS A 199 -13.57 -11.27 -12.01
N ASP A 200 -14.04 -11.70 -10.85
CA ASP A 200 -15.13 -11.06 -10.14
C ASP A 200 -14.72 -9.71 -9.57
N LYS A 201 -15.71 -8.95 -9.09
CA LYS A 201 -15.45 -7.60 -8.56
C LYS A 201 -14.55 -7.67 -7.34
N SER A 202 -13.39 -7.06 -7.46
CA SER A 202 -12.40 -6.85 -6.39
C SER A 202 -12.60 -5.51 -5.68
N LEU A 203 -11.81 -5.26 -4.65
CA LEU A 203 -11.75 -3.96 -3.97
C LEU A 203 -11.42 -2.81 -4.94
N ALA A 204 -10.58 -3.06 -5.96
CA ALA A 204 -10.26 -2.08 -7.01
C ALA A 204 -11.48 -1.71 -7.87
N ALA A 205 -12.51 -2.54 -7.96
CA ALA A 205 -13.75 -2.25 -8.69
C ALA A 205 -14.67 -1.28 -7.92
N VAL A 206 -14.48 -1.11 -6.61
CA VAL A 206 -15.24 -0.16 -5.78
C VAL A 206 -14.83 1.26 -6.14
N THR A 207 -15.73 2.05 -6.70
CA THR A 207 -15.42 3.40 -7.22
C THR A 207 -14.75 4.29 -6.19
N ALA A 208 -15.28 4.36 -4.97
CA ALA A 208 -14.71 5.17 -3.91
C ALA A 208 -13.29 4.73 -3.50
N VAL A 209 -13.02 3.40 -3.52
CA VAL A 209 -11.65 2.87 -3.30
C VAL A 209 -10.72 3.30 -4.42
N ARG A 210 -11.15 3.17 -5.68
CA ARG A 210 -10.35 3.57 -6.83
C ARG A 210 -10.01 5.06 -6.79
N GLU A 211 -10.98 5.93 -6.48
CA GLU A 211 -10.75 7.37 -6.31
C GLU A 211 -9.79 7.66 -5.16
N THR A 212 -9.89 6.93 -4.04
CA THR A 212 -9.00 7.05 -2.89
C THR A 212 -7.59 6.56 -3.20
N ALA A 213 -7.45 5.45 -3.93
CA ALA A 213 -6.17 4.79 -4.21
C ALA A 213 -5.39 5.43 -5.37
N THR A 214 -6.08 6.05 -6.35
CA THR A 214 -5.42 6.64 -7.53
C THR A 214 -4.31 7.65 -7.16
N PRO A 215 -4.50 8.56 -6.21
CA PRO A 215 -3.41 9.45 -5.79
C PRO A 215 -2.24 8.73 -5.11
N LEU A 216 -2.43 7.49 -4.65
CA LEU A 216 -1.42 6.73 -3.90
C LEU A 216 -0.55 5.82 -4.78
N LEU A 217 -0.82 5.77 -6.09
CA LEU A 217 -0.03 4.95 -7.01
C LEU A 217 1.44 5.37 -6.99
N GLY A 218 2.34 4.39 -6.85
CA GLY A 218 3.78 4.63 -6.72
C GLY A 218 4.26 4.88 -5.29
N ALA A 219 3.43 4.70 -4.28
CA ALA A 219 3.84 4.72 -2.88
C ALA A 219 4.64 3.46 -2.50
N GLN A 220 5.62 3.61 -1.60
CA GLN A 220 6.29 2.48 -0.98
C GLN A 220 5.42 1.79 0.07
N SER A 221 4.62 2.56 0.81
CA SER A 221 3.68 2.02 1.79
C SER A 221 2.36 2.78 1.73
N ALA A 222 1.24 2.07 1.82
CA ALA A 222 -0.09 2.68 1.81
C ALA A 222 -1.06 1.93 2.73
N ALA A 223 -1.96 2.68 3.35
CA ALA A 223 -3.11 2.14 4.10
C ALA A 223 -4.38 2.72 3.50
N ILE A 224 -5.37 1.86 3.22
CA ILE A 224 -6.70 2.24 2.75
C ILE A 224 -7.72 1.67 3.73
N GLN A 225 -8.63 2.49 4.21
CA GLN A 225 -9.57 2.13 5.26
C GLN A 225 -10.99 2.62 4.91
N VAL A 226 -11.98 1.75 5.14
CA VAL A 226 -13.39 2.15 5.05
C VAL A 226 -13.74 3.12 6.19
N LYS A 227 -14.80 3.91 6.00
CA LYS A 227 -15.29 4.97 6.91
C LYS A 227 -15.03 4.76 8.39
N ASN A 228 -15.52 3.67 8.95
CA ASN A 228 -15.44 3.46 10.41
C ASN A 228 -14.00 3.24 10.90
N ASP A 229 -13.20 2.53 10.12
CA ASP A 229 -11.80 2.24 10.45
C ASP A 229 -10.91 3.47 10.23
N ALA A 230 -11.14 4.22 9.14
CA ALA A 230 -10.48 5.50 8.91
C ALA A 230 -10.79 6.52 10.01
N CYS A 231 -12.07 6.60 10.43
CA CYS A 231 -12.50 7.50 11.50
C CYS A 231 -11.91 7.12 12.86
N LYS A 232 -11.75 5.82 13.13
CA LYS A 232 -11.16 5.32 14.37
C LYS A 232 -9.66 5.63 14.45
N SER A 233 -8.95 5.44 13.36
CA SER A 233 -7.49 5.60 13.32
C SER A 233 -7.00 7.05 13.44
N THR A 234 -7.85 8.04 13.16
CA THR A 234 -7.49 9.47 13.15
C THR A 234 -8.37 10.34 14.06
N GLY A 235 -9.38 9.72 14.68
CA GLY A 235 -10.41 10.44 15.45
C GLY A 235 -10.01 10.69 16.89
N LEU A 236 -10.89 11.44 17.59
CA LEU A 236 -10.73 11.82 19.00
C LEU A 236 -11.46 10.89 19.97
N ALA A 237 -12.21 9.90 19.48
CA ALA A 237 -13.11 9.09 20.31
C ALA A 237 -12.41 8.30 21.43
N GLY A 238 -11.13 7.96 21.24
CA GLY A 238 -10.29 7.27 22.24
C GLY A 238 -9.52 8.20 23.19
N GLU A 239 -9.60 9.51 22.97
CA GLU A 239 -8.82 10.50 23.70
C GLU A 239 -9.52 10.96 25.00
N THR A 240 -8.77 11.67 25.87
CA THR A 240 -9.33 12.25 27.09
C THR A 240 -10.37 13.34 26.78
N ALA A 241 -11.24 13.66 27.77
CA ALA A 241 -12.26 14.68 27.59
C ALA A 241 -11.67 16.05 27.25
N GLU A 242 -10.49 16.38 27.79
CA GLU A 242 -9.73 17.61 27.51
C GLU A 242 -9.27 17.67 26.07
N VAL A 243 -8.68 16.59 25.54
CA VAL A 243 -8.23 16.48 24.14
C VAL A 243 -9.42 16.54 23.18
N GLN A 244 -10.52 15.88 23.52
CA GLN A 244 -11.75 15.97 22.75
C GLN A 244 -12.32 17.40 22.74
N ALA A 245 -12.31 18.11 23.88
CA ALA A 245 -12.75 19.50 23.98
C ALA A 245 -11.84 20.43 23.16
N GLN A 246 -10.52 20.23 23.23
CA GLN A 246 -9.55 20.96 22.41
C GLN A 246 -9.84 20.76 20.92
N GLY A 247 -10.09 19.53 20.48
CA GLY A 247 -10.42 19.22 19.09
C GLY A 247 -11.69 19.92 18.63
N ARG A 248 -12.77 19.83 19.41
CA ARG A 248 -14.03 20.55 19.11
C ARG A 248 -13.83 22.06 18.99
N ASN A 249 -13.10 22.66 19.92
CA ASN A 249 -12.83 24.10 19.91
C ASN A 249 -11.98 24.52 18.72
N THR A 250 -11.03 23.67 18.28
CA THR A 250 -10.21 23.91 17.08
C THR A 250 -11.02 23.83 15.79
N VAL A 251 -11.94 22.87 15.68
CA VAL A 251 -12.76 22.68 14.47
C VAL A 251 -13.91 23.71 14.37
N LYS A 252 -14.55 24.06 15.48
CA LYS A 252 -15.77 24.87 15.54
C LYS A 252 -15.70 26.16 14.69
N PRO A 253 -14.64 27.00 14.73
CA PRO A 253 -14.57 28.23 13.94
C PRO A 253 -14.35 27.95 12.43
N LEU A 254 -13.90 26.76 12.04
CA LEU A 254 -13.62 26.39 10.66
C LEU A 254 -14.81 25.71 9.97
N GLY A 255 -15.76 25.17 10.75
CA GLY A 255 -16.94 24.48 10.22
C GLY A 255 -17.18 23.12 10.84
N THR A 256 -17.66 22.16 10.04
CA THR A 256 -18.01 20.81 10.48
C THR A 256 -17.24 19.78 9.68
N LEU A 257 -16.57 18.87 10.37
CA LEU A 257 -15.96 17.69 9.75
C LEU A 257 -17.05 16.73 9.28
N VAL A 258 -16.92 16.26 8.05
CA VAL A 258 -17.78 15.22 7.47
C VAL A 258 -16.97 13.93 7.38
N ALA A 259 -17.61 12.82 7.76
CA ALA A 259 -16.99 11.51 7.66
C ALA A 259 -16.65 11.15 6.21
N VAL A 260 -15.49 10.54 6.02
CA VAL A 260 -15.05 10.00 4.74
C VAL A 260 -15.81 8.71 4.41
N GLU A 261 -15.96 8.37 3.14
CA GLU A 261 -16.38 7.03 2.72
C GLU A 261 -15.19 6.07 2.79
N TYR A 262 -14.06 6.52 2.28
CA TYR A 262 -12.76 5.86 2.41
C TYR A 262 -11.71 6.93 2.76
N GLY A 263 -10.81 6.57 3.67
CA GLY A 263 -9.63 7.32 4.01
C GLY A 263 -8.38 6.51 3.70
N ALA A 264 -7.35 7.17 3.22
CA ALA A 264 -6.08 6.53 2.98
C ALA A 264 -4.91 7.44 3.32
N ARG A 265 -3.78 6.83 3.64
CA ARG A 265 -2.49 7.50 3.77
C ARG A 265 -1.41 6.68 3.11
N ALA A 266 -0.41 7.35 2.56
CA ALA A 266 0.69 6.70 1.88
C ALA A 266 1.98 7.50 2.03
N ILE A 267 3.10 6.78 2.06
CA ILE A 267 4.42 7.37 2.10
C ILE A 267 5.15 7.13 0.78
N PHE A 268 5.83 8.19 0.34
CA PHE A 268 6.69 8.22 -0.84
C PHE A 268 8.06 8.70 -0.39
N ASP A 269 9.09 7.96 -0.72
CA ASP A 269 10.47 8.37 -0.48
C ASP A 269 11.23 8.34 -1.82
N ARG A 270 11.74 9.49 -2.22
CA ARG A 270 12.57 9.65 -3.41
C ARG A 270 13.92 10.21 -3.01
N ALA A 271 14.89 9.34 -2.81
CA ALA A 271 16.24 9.73 -2.44
C ALA A 271 16.32 10.62 -1.18
N GLY A 272 15.49 10.33 -0.17
CA GLY A 272 15.44 11.07 1.09
C GLY A 272 14.45 12.26 1.10
N ASP A 273 13.83 12.62 -0.03
CA ASP A 273 12.66 13.52 -0.06
C ASP A 273 11.41 12.71 0.27
N GLN A 274 11.10 12.64 1.56
CA GLN A 274 9.98 11.85 2.06
C GLN A 274 8.71 12.68 2.08
N ARG A 275 7.64 12.09 1.53
CA ARG A 275 6.32 12.70 1.43
C ARG A 275 5.26 11.78 1.98
N LEU A 276 4.36 12.36 2.77
CA LEU A 276 3.16 11.70 3.28
C LEU A 276 1.93 12.27 2.56
N ARG A 277 1.09 11.40 2.04
CA ARG A 277 -0.15 11.77 1.37
C ARG A 277 -1.35 11.22 2.10
N PHE A 278 -2.33 12.08 2.36
CA PHE A 278 -3.68 11.68 2.77
C PHE A 278 -4.64 11.83 1.60
N SER A 279 -5.43 10.81 1.35
CA SER A 279 -6.45 10.75 0.31
C SER A 279 -7.78 10.37 0.94
N MET A 280 -8.81 11.17 0.72
CA MET A 280 -10.10 11.06 1.41
C MET A 280 -11.25 11.22 0.41
N THR A 281 -12.09 10.20 0.27
CA THR A 281 -13.25 10.25 -0.62
C THR A 281 -14.52 10.55 0.18
N PHE A 282 -15.36 11.42 -0.38
CA PHE A 282 -16.62 11.91 0.19
C PHE A 282 -17.78 11.58 -0.75
N GLY A 283 -19.04 11.72 -0.27
CA GLY A 283 -20.23 11.44 -1.05
C GLY A 283 -20.48 12.37 -2.25
N SER A 284 -19.66 13.44 -2.44
CA SER A 284 -19.74 14.31 -3.62
C SER A 284 -18.53 15.21 -3.79
N ALA A 285 -18.29 15.70 -5.00
CA ALA A 285 -17.25 16.69 -5.31
C ALA A 285 -17.42 18.01 -4.51
N ALA A 286 -18.65 18.45 -4.31
CA ALA A 286 -18.93 19.64 -3.50
C ALA A 286 -18.57 19.42 -2.01
N ALA A 287 -18.78 18.22 -1.48
CA ALA A 287 -18.34 17.86 -0.14
C ALA A 287 -16.82 17.82 -0.05
N ALA A 288 -16.14 17.19 -1.02
CA ALA A 288 -14.69 17.15 -1.09
C ALA A 288 -14.07 18.55 -1.08
N THR A 289 -14.59 19.47 -1.90
CA THR A 289 -14.10 20.86 -1.97
C THR A 289 -14.25 21.60 -0.63
N ARG A 290 -15.42 21.49 0.01
CA ARG A 290 -15.63 22.11 1.34
C ARG A 290 -14.72 21.53 2.39
N GLN A 291 -14.58 20.19 2.40
CA GLN A 291 -13.75 19.48 3.36
C GLN A 291 -12.26 19.74 3.13
N LEU A 292 -11.80 19.87 1.88
CA LEU A 292 -10.42 20.23 1.59
C LEU A 292 -10.03 21.56 2.24
N LYS A 293 -10.85 22.62 2.07
CA LYS A 293 -10.60 23.94 2.67
C LYS A 293 -10.47 23.87 4.19
N LEU A 294 -11.40 23.18 4.85
CA LEU A 294 -11.40 23.00 6.31
C LEU A 294 -10.18 22.22 6.78
N ARG A 295 -9.89 21.08 6.11
CA ARG A 295 -8.81 20.17 6.47
C ARG A 295 -7.42 20.77 6.21
N SER A 296 -7.27 21.58 5.17
CA SER A 296 -6.03 22.34 4.94
C SER A 296 -5.76 23.35 6.06
N ALA A 297 -6.78 24.01 6.59
CA ALA A 297 -6.61 24.90 7.75
C ALA A 297 -6.24 24.11 9.02
N LEU A 298 -6.84 22.93 9.24
CA LEU A 298 -6.49 22.06 10.37
C LEU A 298 -5.09 21.48 10.28
N SER A 299 -4.56 21.27 9.05
CA SER A 299 -3.22 20.72 8.84
C SER A 299 -2.08 21.70 9.12
N THR A 300 -2.39 22.96 9.38
CA THR A 300 -1.42 24.01 9.77
C THR A 300 -1.70 24.57 11.16
N GLY A 301 -2.75 24.08 11.83
CA GLY A 301 -3.19 24.51 13.15
C GLY A 301 -2.52 23.77 14.31
N PRO A 302 -3.07 23.93 15.53
CA PRO A 302 -2.59 23.25 16.72
C PRO A 302 -2.59 21.74 16.58
N PHE A 303 -1.56 21.08 17.11
CA PHE A 303 -1.49 19.61 17.15
C PHE A 303 -2.30 19.13 18.37
N VAL A 304 -3.58 18.83 18.17
CA VAL A 304 -4.49 18.42 19.25
C VAL A 304 -3.97 17.15 19.94
N GLY A 305 -3.99 17.16 21.27
CA GLY A 305 -3.43 16.10 22.10
C GLY A 305 -1.89 16.08 22.18
N ARG A 306 -1.22 17.04 21.54
CA ARG A 306 0.25 17.19 21.57
C ARG A 306 0.62 18.67 21.75
N ILE A 307 1.88 18.92 22.11
CA ILE A 307 2.42 20.28 22.17
C ILE A 307 2.87 20.71 20.77
N GLY A 308 2.62 21.96 20.39
CA GLY A 308 3.06 22.56 19.12
C GLY A 308 1.98 22.61 18.02
N GLN A 309 2.45 22.83 16.81
CA GLN A 309 1.61 22.92 15.61
C GLN A 309 1.80 21.68 14.74
N VAL A 310 0.81 21.33 13.93
CA VAL A 310 0.96 20.26 12.94
C VAL A 310 2.15 20.57 12.00
N GLY A 311 2.32 21.84 11.61
CA GLY A 311 3.41 22.32 10.76
C GLY A 311 4.82 22.12 11.31
N ASP A 312 4.98 21.87 12.62
CA ASP A 312 6.29 21.58 13.22
C ASP A 312 6.85 20.21 12.82
N VAL A 313 5.94 19.31 12.39
CA VAL A 313 6.29 17.91 12.03
C VAL A 313 5.84 17.53 10.61
N LEU A 314 4.75 18.12 10.10
CA LEU A 314 4.17 17.87 8.78
C LEU A 314 4.01 19.22 8.06
N THR A 315 4.80 19.47 7.02
CA THR A 315 4.67 20.69 6.22
C THR A 315 3.74 20.42 5.05
N LEU A 316 2.54 21.03 5.04
CA LEU A 316 1.60 20.93 3.92
C LEU A 316 2.22 21.55 2.66
N THR A 317 2.39 20.74 1.62
CA THR A 317 3.01 21.17 0.34
C THR A 317 1.98 21.31 -0.78
N SER A 318 0.88 20.56 -0.73
CA SER A 318 -0.19 20.60 -1.72
C SER A 318 -1.52 20.18 -1.12
N ALA A 319 -2.60 20.78 -1.61
CA ALA A 319 -3.98 20.40 -1.29
C ALA A 319 -4.86 20.57 -2.53
N HIS A 320 -5.52 19.50 -2.97
CA HIS A 320 -6.36 19.56 -4.18
C HIS A 320 -7.51 18.54 -4.11
N THR A 321 -8.50 18.73 -5.00
CA THR A 321 -9.60 17.77 -5.18
C THR A 321 -9.61 17.21 -6.58
N THR A 322 -10.03 15.94 -6.71
CA THR A 322 -10.32 15.30 -7.99
C THR A 322 -11.62 14.52 -7.83
N GLY A 323 -12.70 14.97 -8.49
CA GLY A 323 -14.02 14.39 -8.27
C GLY A 323 -14.46 14.49 -6.81
N SER A 324 -14.83 13.39 -6.20
CA SER A 324 -15.24 13.31 -4.79
C SER A 324 -14.06 13.11 -3.82
N ASN A 325 -12.83 13.06 -4.31
CA ASN A 325 -11.63 12.88 -3.51
C ASN A 325 -10.96 14.21 -3.15
N ALA A 326 -10.50 14.35 -1.92
CA ALA A 326 -9.63 15.41 -1.43
C ALA A 326 -8.27 14.81 -1.03
N THR A 327 -7.19 15.42 -1.50
CA THR A 327 -5.82 14.99 -1.27
C THR A 327 -5.03 16.10 -0.58
N LEU A 328 -4.28 15.72 0.47
CA LEU A 328 -3.32 16.57 1.19
C LEU A 328 -1.94 15.92 1.09
N ASP A 329 -0.95 16.68 0.62
CA ASP A 329 0.45 16.26 0.55
C ASP A 329 1.28 17.01 1.57
N PHE A 330 2.14 16.28 2.27
CA PHE A 330 3.05 16.83 3.27
C PHE A 330 4.50 16.42 2.96
N ALA A 331 5.43 17.35 3.15
CA ALA A 331 6.82 17.00 3.39
C ALA A 331 6.96 16.54 4.85
N VAL A 332 7.72 15.48 5.06
CA VAL A 332 7.94 14.85 6.36
C VAL A 332 9.42 14.85 6.69
N ASP A 333 9.76 15.20 7.92
CA ASP A 333 11.07 14.92 8.46
C ASP A 333 11.03 13.55 9.15
N PRO A 334 11.71 12.51 8.63
CA PRO A 334 11.64 11.16 9.18
C PRO A 334 12.15 11.09 10.65
N ASN A 335 12.91 12.08 11.10
CA ASN A 335 13.39 12.15 12.48
C ASN A 335 12.34 12.67 13.47
N LYS A 336 11.19 13.17 12.98
CA LYS A 336 10.14 13.76 13.81
C LYS A 336 8.95 12.85 14.10
N GLY A 337 8.95 11.62 13.62
CA GLY A 337 7.96 10.59 13.96
C GLY A 337 7.48 9.77 12.78
N SER A 338 6.81 8.67 13.12
CA SER A 338 6.10 7.79 12.18
C SER A 338 4.65 8.25 12.05
N PHE A 339 4.13 8.27 10.83
CA PHE A 339 2.76 8.67 10.52
C PHE A 339 1.97 7.58 9.79
N MET A 340 2.62 6.51 9.38
CA MET A 340 1.96 5.39 8.73
C MET A 340 1.29 4.44 9.73
N ASP A 341 1.93 4.21 10.89
CA ASP A 341 1.38 3.42 11.99
C ASP A 341 0.68 4.25 13.07
N GLY A 342 0.90 5.55 13.08
CA GLY A 342 0.41 6.44 14.12
C GLY A 342 -1.11 6.31 14.30
N GLU A 343 -1.53 5.80 15.46
CA GLU A 343 -2.86 6.02 16.00
C GLU A 343 -2.81 7.32 16.81
N GLY A 344 -3.85 8.12 16.65
CA GLY A 344 -3.99 9.36 17.41
C GLY A 344 -4.61 10.48 16.60
N PRO A 345 -4.99 11.57 17.26
CA PRO A 345 -5.80 12.60 16.65
C PRO A 345 -5.02 13.35 15.55
N LEU A 346 -5.44 13.13 14.33
CA LEU A 346 -5.04 13.91 13.17
C LEU A 346 -6.30 14.63 12.65
N LEU A 347 -6.62 15.80 13.20
CA LEU A 347 -7.88 16.49 12.93
C LEU A 347 -8.13 16.72 11.45
N PHE A 348 -7.10 16.99 10.66
CA PHE A 348 -7.23 17.16 9.23
C PHE A 348 -7.64 15.86 8.50
N ALA A 349 -7.48 14.70 9.13
CA ALA A 349 -7.92 13.40 8.60
C ALA A 349 -9.12 12.81 9.38
N ALA A 350 -9.53 13.41 10.52
CA ALA A 350 -10.60 12.91 11.34
C ALA A 350 -12.00 13.03 10.71
N CYS A 351 -12.95 12.24 11.21
CA CYS A 351 -14.34 12.22 10.73
C CYS A 351 -15.28 13.13 11.51
N SER A 352 -14.94 13.42 12.75
CA SER A 352 -15.66 14.32 13.64
C SER A 352 -14.70 14.88 14.68
N SER A 353 -15.10 15.97 15.30
CA SER A 353 -14.38 16.62 16.40
C SER A 353 -14.94 16.19 17.76
#